data_4ffc3643d1f3ae292f2e40911354c16a
#
_entry.id   4ffc3643d1f3ae292f2e40911354c16a
#
_cell.length_a   1.000
_cell.length_b   1.000
_cell.length_c   1.000
_cell.angle_alpha   90.00
_cell.angle_beta   90.00
_cell.angle_gamma   90.00
#
_symmetry.space_group_name_H-M   'P 1'
#
loop_
_entity.id
_entity.type
_entity.pdbx_description
1 polymer ?
#
loop_
_entity_poly.entity_id
_entity_poly.type
_entity_poly.pdbx_seq_one_letter_code
_entity_poly.pdbx_strand_id
1 'polypeptide(L)'
;EGSLNPREAFGSHDDADHVYNTPRAWYMLRYLNPHTYNWDGPDADFTPESDDLPWTLVPERKITVEDVKYVLSSHYQGTPYDPYGAYGDPGQRGMYRSIGINRNDFVGLVHIRPEHGEDANVLEWVAYGSNAFNAMVPFYAQVEKTPEYVANTTAEVSTDNFYWVSRMIGAMADASYKKSVFHVERYQEKVLSKGHEIINHYDKLLEKETDAGKRMALKTEANNAVADMVKKEAADTLDKVLFELCGQMKNAFARSDA
;
A
#
# COMPACT_ATOMS: atom_id res chain seq x y z
N GLU A 1 5.87 -17.80 -34.35
CA GLU A 1 6.69 -17.76 -33.10
C GLU A 1 5.74 -17.46 -31.96
N GLY A 2 5.41 -18.47 -31.14
CA GLY A 2 4.53 -18.31 -29.99
C GLY A 2 5.21 -17.47 -28.91
N SER A 3 4.51 -16.45 -28.39
CA SER A 3 4.99 -15.74 -27.20
C SER A 3 4.92 -16.70 -26.01
N LEU A 4 6.01 -16.80 -25.23
CA LEU A 4 6.02 -17.52 -23.97
C LEU A 4 5.04 -16.85 -23.01
N ASN A 5 4.06 -17.59 -22.51
CA ASN A 5 3.23 -17.19 -21.40
C ASN A 5 3.84 -17.78 -20.11
N PRO A 6 4.52 -16.98 -19.28
CA PRO A 6 5.18 -17.52 -18.09
C PRO A 6 4.22 -18.08 -17.05
N ARG A 7 2.98 -17.59 -16.99
CA ARG A 7 1.97 -18.12 -16.09
C ARG A 7 1.58 -19.55 -16.49
N GLU A 8 1.41 -19.78 -17.79
CA GLU A 8 1.14 -21.13 -18.32
C GLU A 8 2.36 -22.05 -18.19
N ALA A 9 3.57 -21.51 -18.43
CA ALA A 9 4.80 -22.31 -18.41
C ALA A 9 5.30 -22.66 -16.99
N PHE A 10 5.01 -21.82 -15.97
CA PHE A 10 5.57 -21.94 -14.61
C PHE A 10 4.51 -21.93 -13.51
N GLY A 11 3.22 -21.77 -13.84
CA GLY A 11 2.13 -21.85 -12.87
C GLY A 11 1.92 -23.26 -12.35
N SER A 12 1.32 -23.39 -11.18
CA SER A 12 0.99 -24.68 -10.57
C SER A 12 -0.14 -25.40 -11.28
N HIS A 13 -1.05 -24.67 -11.93
CA HIS A 13 -2.24 -25.18 -12.61
C HIS A 13 -3.15 -26.04 -11.72
N ASP A 14 -3.19 -25.74 -10.43
CA ASP A 14 -4.06 -26.41 -9.48
C ASP A 14 -5.20 -25.50 -8.98
N ASP A 15 -6.26 -26.10 -8.44
CA ASP A 15 -7.44 -25.37 -7.95
C ASP A 15 -7.11 -24.36 -6.84
N ALA A 16 -5.96 -24.49 -6.17
CA ALA A 16 -5.53 -23.52 -5.16
C ALA A 16 -5.22 -22.15 -5.78
N ASP A 17 -4.83 -22.10 -7.05
CA ASP A 17 -4.58 -20.83 -7.74
C ASP A 17 -5.86 -20.00 -7.89
N HIS A 18 -7.04 -20.60 -7.97
CA HIS A 18 -8.33 -19.91 -8.00
C HIS A 18 -8.67 -19.20 -6.68
N VAL A 19 -7.98 -19.50 -5.60
CA VAL A 19 -8.12 -18.80 -4.31
C VAL A 19 -6.96 -17.86 -4.04
N TYR A 20 -5.74 -18.23 -4.44
CA TYR A 20 -4.51 -17.54 -4.03
C TYR A 20 -3.90 -16.64 -5.09
N ASN A 21 -3.95 -16.97 -6.36
CA ASN A 21 -3.19 -16.26 -7.40
C ASN A 21 -4.07 -15.58 -8.44
N THR A 22 -4.96 -16.32 -9.08
CA THR A 22 -5.82 -15.83 -10.17
C THR A 22 -6.69 -14.64 -9.77
N PRO A 23 -7.37 -14.64 -8.60
CA PRO A 23 -8.17 -13.48 -8.17
C PRO A 23 -7.36 -12.21 -7.99
N ARG A 24 -6.10 -12.31 -7.55
CA ARG A 24 -5.21 -11.16 -7.40
C ARG A 24 -4.82 -10.58 -8.75
N ALA A 25 -4.48 -11.44 -9.72
CA ALA A 25 -4.21 -11.01 -11.10
C ALA A 25 -5.44 -10.37 -11.74
N TRP A 26 -6.62 -10.99 -11.60
CA TRP A 26 -7.89 -10.44 -12.07
C TRP A 26 -8.14 -9.03 -11.52
N TYR A 27 -7.97 -8.80 -10.22
CA TYR A 27 -8.20 -7.49 -9.61
C TYR A 27 -7.23 -6.43 -10.14
N MET A 28 -5.95 -6.77 -10.30
CA MET A 28 -4.95 -5.85 -10.85
C MET A 28 -5.27 -5.44 -12.29
N LEU A 29 -5.62 -6.42 -13.13
CA LEU A 29 -5.98 -6.17 -14.52
C LEU A 29 -7.26 -5.34 -14.62
N ARG A 30 -8.28 -5.67 -13.84
CA ARG A 30 -9.55 -4.95 -13.75
C ARG A 30 -9.35 -3.48 -13.34
N TYR A 31 -8.53 -3.23 -12.32
CA TYR A 31 -8.28 -1.87 -11.83
C TYR A 31 -7.58 -0.99 -12.85
N LEU A 32 -6.61 -1.55 -13.56
CA LEU A 32 -5.80 -0.80 -14.55
C LEU A 32 -6.46 -0.72 -15.93
N ASN A 33 -7.45 -1.56 -16.20
CA ASN A 33 -8.12 -1.67 -17.49
C ASN A 33 -9.65 -1.84 -17.32
N PRO A 34 -10.34 -0.91 -16.64
CA PRO A 34 -11.74 -1.09 -16.25
C PRO A 34 -12.72 -1.16 -17.41
N HIS A 35 -12.34 -0.74 -18.62
CA HIS A 35 -13.22 -0.68 -19.82
C HIS A 35 -12.74 -1.58 -20.95
N THR A 36 -11.55 -2.18 -20.88
CA THR A 36 -11.00 -3.04 -21.95
C THR A 36 -11.78 -4.34 -22.06
N TYR A 37 -12.27 -4.85 -20.94
CA TYR A 37 -13.09 -6.05 -20.84
C TYR A 37 -14.27 -5.82 -19.88
N ASN A 38 -15.27 -6.67 -19.99
CA ASN A 38 -16.33 -6.75 -18.97
C ASN A 38 -15.84 -7.63 -17.81
N TRP A 39 -15.60 -7.02 -16.66
CA TRP A 39 -15.03 -7.67 -15.48
C TRP A 39 -16.07 -8.13 -14.46
N ASP A 40 -17.32 -7.69 -14.60
CA ASP A 40 -18.35 -7.84 -13.57
C ASP A 40 -19.66 -8.38 -14.17
N GLY A 41 -20.43 -9.09 -13.35
CA GLY A 41 -21.75 -9.59 -13.73
C GLY A 41 -21.74 -10.93 -14.46
N PRO A 42 -22.93 -11.39 -14.90
CA PRO A 42 -23.10 -12.74 -15.49
C PRO A 42 -22.47 -12.87 -16.87
N ASP A 43 -22.26 -11.75 -17.57
CA ASP A 43 -21.66 -11.70 -18.92
C ASP A 43 -20.21 -11.22 -18.90
N ALA A 44 -19.51 -11.38 -17.75
CA ALA A 44 -18.11 -10.99 -17.61
C ALA A 44 -17.23 -11.82 -18.55
N ASP A 45 -16.30 -11.13 -19.26
CA ASP A 45 -15.28 -11.80 -20.07
C ASP A 45 -14.32 -12.62 -19.20
N PHE A 46 -14.02 -12.09 -18.00
CA PHE A 46 -13.15 -12.76 -17.03
C PHE A 46 -13.71 -12.64 -15.62
N THR A 47 -13.60 -13.74 -14.89
CA THR A 47 -13.94 -13.84 -13.46
C THR A 47 -12.66 -13.94 -12.60
N PRO A 48 -12.74 -13.82 -11.28
CA PRO A 48 -11.59 -14.06 -10.40
C PRO A 48 -10.93 -15.43 -10.54
N GLU A 49 -11.64 -16.41 -11.09
CA GLU A 49 -11.19 -17.80 -11.23
C GLU A 49 -10.84 -18.18 -12.68
N SER A 50 -10.85 -17.23 -13.63
CA SER A 50 -10.56 -17.49 -15.03
C SER A 50 -9.10 -17.89 -15.27
N ASP A 51 -8.90 -19.06 -15.90
CA ASP A 51 -7.57 -19.58 -16.24
C ASP A 51 -6.93 -18.84 -17.41
N ASP A 52 -7.74 -18.25 -18.27
CA ASP A 52 -7.37 -17.56 -19.50
C ASP A 52 -7.19 -16.04 -19.36
N LEU A 53 -7.00 -15.53 -18.11
CA LEU A 53 -6.69 -14.12 -17.89
C LEU A 53 -5.54 -13.65 -18.80
N PRO A 54 -5.64 -12.47 -19.42
CA PRO A 54 -4.57 -11.91 -20.25
C PRO A 54 -3.23 -11.93 -19.50
N TRP A 55 -2.19 -12.41 -20.18
CA TRP A 55 -0.83 -12.41 -19.64
C TRP A 55 -0.32 -10.98 -19.40
N THR A 56 -0.65 -10.06 -20.29
CA THR A 56 -0.22 -8.66 -20.24
C THR A 56 -1.29 -7.77 -20.89
N LEU A 57 -1.50 -6.61 -20.30
CA LEU A 57 -2.35 -5.56 -20.86
C LEU A 57 -1.60 -4.22 -20.81
N VAL A 58 -1.88 -3.39 -21.80
CA VAL A 58 -1.48 -1.98 -21.73
C VAL A 58 -2.50 -1.26 -20.86
N PRO A 59 -2.09 -0.58 -19.77
CA PRO A 59 -3.04 0.16 -18.94
C PRO A 59 -3.79 1.24 -19.72
N GLU A 60 -5.06 1.44 -19.41
CA GLU A 60 -5.89 2.48 -20.06
C GLU A 60 -5.44 3.91 -19.74
N ARG A 61 -4.65 4.08 -18.68
CA ARG A 61 -4.08 5.36 -18.27
C ARG A 61 -2.67 5.18 -17.71
N LYS A 62 -1.93 6.29 -17.59
CA LYS A 62 -0.64 6.27 -16.91
C LYS A 62 -0.83 5.85 -15.44
N ILE A 63 0.01 4.95 -14.98
CA ILE A 63 0.02 4.45 -13.61
C ILE A 63 0.77 5.44 -12.72
N THR A 64 0.19 5.82 -11.60
CA THR A 64 0.80 6.66 -10.57
C THR A 64 1.32 5.82 -9.39
N VAL A 65 2.09 6.44 -8.50
CA VAL A 65 2.53 5.82 -7.24
C VAL A 65 1.31 5.40 -6.39
N GLU A 66 0.27 6.24 -6.38
CA GLU A 66 -0.99 6.00 -5.68
C GLU A 66 -1.71 4.75 -6.22
N ASP A 67 -1.72 4.58 -7.55
CA ASP A 67 -2.30 3.39 -8.18
C ASP A 67 -1.57 2.11 -7.75
N VAL A 68 -0.24 2.15 -7.76
CA VAL A 68 0.59 1.01 -7.32
C VAL A 68 0.30 0.70 -5.85
N LYS A 69 0.30 1.73 -4.98
CA LYS A 69 -0.02 1.54 -3.56
C LYS A 69 -1.42 0.97 -3.37
N TYR A 70 -2.43 1.51 -4.06
CA TYR A 70 -3.81 1.05 -3.99
C TYR A 70 -3.95 -0.42 -4.37
N VAL A 71 -3.41 -0.82 -5.52
CA VAL A 71 -3.47 -2.19 -6.02
C VAL A 71 -2.74 -3.17 -5.08
N LEU A 72 -1.52 -2.83 -4.63
CA LEU A 72 -0.74 -3.69 -3.73
C LEU A 72 -1.31 -3.75 -2.30
N SER A 73 -2.23 -2.85 -1.97
CA SER A 73 -2.94 -2.82 -0.68
C SER A 73 -4.33 -3.46 -0.75
N SER A 74 -4.75 -3.92 -1.94
CA SER A 74 -6.12 -4.35 -2.16
C SER A 74 -6.52 -5.54 -1.30
N HIS A 75 -7.72 -5.43 -0.74
CA HIS A 75 -8.50 -6.50 -0.14
C HIS A 75 -9.81 -6.72 -0.93
N TYR A 76 -9.79 -6.45 -2.24
CA TYR A 76 -10.94 -6.51 -3.15
C TYR A 76 -12.03 -5.47 -2.86
N GLN A 77 -11.67 -4.34 -2.28
CA GLN A 77 -12.59 -3.24 -2.01
C GLN A 77 -13.35 -2.83 -3.30
N GLY A 78 -14.64 -2.57 -3.14
CA GLY A 78 -15.52 -2.29 -4.27
C GLY A 78 -16.02 -3.53 -5.04
N THR A 79 -15.77 -4.73 -4.54
CA THR A 79 -16.26 -6.00 -5.08
C THR A 79 -17.04 -6.81 -4.03
N PRO A 80 -17.83 -7.83 -4.41
CA PRO A 80 -18.50 -8.72 -3.44
C PRO A 80 -17.51 -9.54 -2.58
N TYR A 81 -16.25 -9.61 -2.96
CA TYR A 81 -15.22 -10.44 -2.32
C TYR A 81 -14.48 -9.72 -1.18
N ASP A 82 -14.75 -8.44 -0.98
CA ASP A 82 -14.15 -7.64 0.11
C ASP A 82 -14.49 -8.24 1.48
N PRO A 83 -13.50 -8.71 2.27
CA PRO A 83 -13.76 -9.26 3.59
C PRO A 83 -14.39 -8.25 4.57
N TYR A 84 -14.17 -6.96 4.36
CA TYR A 84 -14.73 -5.87 5.15
C TYR A 84 -16.01 -5.28 4.53
N GLY A 85 -16.35 -5.70 3.32
CA GLY A 85 -17.45 -5.18 2.52
C GLY A 85 -18.83 -5.40 3.16
N ALA A 86 -19.79 -4.57 2.75
CA ALA A 86 -21.16 -4.63 3.24
C ALA A 86 -22.16 -5.09 2.18
N TYR A 87 -21.76 -5.22 0.91
CA TYR A 87 -22.66 -5.60 -0.17
C TYR A 87 -22.29 -6.96 -0.79
N GLY A 88 -23.16 -7.49 -1.63
CA GLY A 88 -23.02 -8.81 -2.22
C GLY A 88 -23.40 -9.94 -1.27
N ASP A 89 -23.17 -11.17 -1.71
CA ASP A 89 -23.43 -12.36 -0.88
C ASP A 89 -22.42 -12.42 0.27
N PRO A 90 -22.87 -12.49 1.54
CA PRO A 90 -21.97 -12.68 2.67
C PRO A 90 -21.05 -13.88 2.56
N GLY A 91 -21.46 -14.93 1.84
CA GLY A 91 -20.65 -16.14 1.60
C GLY A 91 -19.45 -15.91 0.67
N GLN A 92 -19.45 -14.83 -0.12
CA GLN A 92 -18.35 -14.48 -1.02
C GLN A 92 -17.27 -13.62 -0.35
N ARG A 93 -17.57 -13.01 0.80
CA ARG A 93 -16.64 -12.12 1.50
C ARG A 93 -15.43 -12.87 2.01
N GLY A 94 -14.25 -12.42 1.60
CA GLY A 94 -12.99 -13.03 2.03
C GLY A 94 -12.75 -14.44 1.48
N MET A 95 -13.48 -14.87 0.45
CA MET A 95 -13.24 -16.18 -0.19
C MET A 95 -11.91 -16.23 -0.93
N TYR A 96 -11.39 -15.09 -1.39
CA TYR A 96 -10.12 -15.00 -2.07
C TYR A 96 -9.06 -14.34 -1.17
N ARG A 97 -7.82 -14.77 -1.33
CA ARG A 97 -6.68 -14.21 -0.61
C ARG A 97 -6.38 -12.80 -1.12
N SER A 98 -6.50 -11.82 -0.25
CA SER A 98 -6.21 -10.41 -0.55
C SER A 98 -4.77 -10.21 -1.06
N ILE A 99 -4.55 -9.17 -1.87
CA ILE A 99 -3.20 -8.71 -2.27
C ILE A 99 -2.52 -8.11 -1.04
N GLY A 100 -3.20 -7.15 -0.38
CA GLY A 100 -2.76 -6.53 0.87
C GLY A 100 -3.01 -7.42 2.09
N ILE A 101 -2.38 -8.61 2.10
CA ILE A 101 -2.55 -9.57 3.20
C ILE A 101 -1.81 -9.13 4.46
N ASN A 102 -2.29 -9.58 5.64
CA ASN A 102 -1.72 -9.27 6.96
C ASN A 102 -0.23 -9.65 7.14
N ARG A 103 0.28 -10.56 6.30
CA ARG A 103 1.68 -11.02 6.31
C ARG A 103 2.62 -10.21 5.42
N ASN A 104 2.11 -9.19 4.73
CA ASN A 104 2.99 -8.23 4.07
C ASN A 104 3.70 -7.42 5.15
N ASP A 105 5.02 -7.39 5.10
CA ASP A 105 5.85 -6.64 6.03
C ASP A 105 6.42 -5.37 5.38
N PHE A 106 6.42 -5.34 4.06
CA PHE A 106 7.03 -4.27 3.28
C PHE A 106 6.39 -4.12 1.89
N VAL A 107 6.19 -2.88 1.47
CA VAL A 107 6.00 -2.49 0.06
C VAL A 107 7.08 -1.50 -0.29
N GLY A 108 7.79 -1.77 -1.37
CA GLY A 108 8.77 -0.85 -1.96
C GLY A 108 8.43 -0.57 -3.42
N LEU A 109 8.60 0.67 -3.83
CA LEU A 109 8.47 1.12 -5.21
C LEU A 109 9.65 2.02 -5.55
N VAL A 110 10.44 1.65 -6.54
CA VAL A 110 11.49 2.49 -7.10
C VAL A 110 10.89 3.35 -8.21
N HIS A 111 10.93 4.67 -8.02
CA HIS A 111 10.43 5.66 -8.95
C HIS A 111 11.61 6.36 -9.63
N ILE A 112 11.82 6.06 -10.91
CA ILE A 112 12.89 6.67 -11.73
C ILE A 112 12.29 7.90 -12.40
N ARG A 113 12.93 9.07 -12.18
CA ARG A 113 12.51 10.40 -12.65
C ARG A 113 13.60 11.00 -13.55
N PRO A 114 13.66 10.65 -14.83
CA PRO A 114 14.77 11.05 -15.73
C PRO A 114 14.96 12.55 -15.89
N GLU A 115 13.91 13.35 -15.59
CA GLU A 115 13.91 14.81 -15.65
C GLU A 115 14.72 15.47 -14.52
N HIS A 116 15.05 14.74 -13.45
CA HIS A 116 15.93 15.20 -12.37
C HIS A 116 17.37 14.76 -12.62
N GLY A 117 18.34 15.46 -12.04
CA GLY A 117 19.75 15.12 -12.18
C GLY A 117 20.07 13.71 -11.68
N GLU A 118 21.10 13.06 -12.23
CA GLU A 118 21.47 11.65 -11.96
C GLU A 118 21.58 11.32 -10.45
N ASP A 119 21.94 12.28 -9.62
CA ASP A 119 22.08 12.12 -8.16
C ASP A 119 20.76 12.32 -7.38
N ALA A 120 19.65 12.68 -8.05
CA ALA A 120 18.35 12.93 -7.45
C ALA A 120 17.17 12.28 -8.21
N ASN A 121 17.45 11.51 -9.26
CA ASN A 121 16.46 10.96 -10.16
C ASN A 121 15.76 9.70 -9.63
N VAL A 122 16.17 9.16 -8.49
CA VAL A 122 15.56 7.96 -7.91
C VAL A 122 14.95 8.29 -6.56
N LEU A 123 13.65 8.04 -6.46
CA LEU A 123 12.94 7.96 -5.18
C LEU A 123 12.61 6.52 -4.86
N GLU A 124 12.80 6.15 -3.62
CA GLU A 124 12.26 4.92 -3.06
C GLU A 124 11.04 5.24 -2.22
N TRP A 125 9.90 4.66 -2.59
CA TRP A 125 8.67 4.76 -1.84
C TRP A 125 8.52 3.52 -0.99
N VAL A 126 8.38 3.70 0.32
CA VAL A 126 8.34 2.57 1.26
C VAL A 126 7.11 2.65 2.17
N ALA A 127 6.57 1.48 2.48
CA ALA A 127 5.54 1.29 3.49
C ALA A 127 5.82 0.01 4.27
N TYR A 128 5.71 0.05 5.58
CA TYR A 128 5.94 -1.09 6.47
C TYR A 128 4.65 -1.64 7.06
N GLY A 129 4.65 -2.95 7.36
CA GLY A 129 3.53 -3.64 7.96
C GLY A 129 2.44 -4.02 6.95
N SER A 130 1.21 -4.25 7.42
CA SER A 130 0.09 -4.66 6.56
C SER A 130 -0.27 -3.58 5.54
N ASN A 131 -0.18 -3.94 4.26
CA ASN A 131 -0.36 -2.99 3.16
C ASN A 131 -1.74 -2.35 3.11
N ALA A 132 -2.79 -3.02 3.57
CA ALA A 132 -4.13 -2.43 3.62
C ALA A 132 -4.21 -1.21 4.55
N PHE A 133 -3.37 -1.15 5.57
CA PHE A 133 -3.45 -0.17 6.66
C PHE A 133 -2.25 0.77 6.76
N ASN A 134 -1.15 0.46 6.08
CA ASN A 134 0.07 1.26 6.15
C ASN A 134 0.04 2.47 5.19
N ALA A 135 0.87 3.47 5.48
CA ALA A 135 1.09 4.61 4.58
C ALA A 135 2.45 4.48 3.86
N MET A 136 2.52 4.99 2.64
CA MET A 136 3.72 4.95 1.80
C MET A 136 4.39 6.33 1.76
N VAL A 137 5.70 6.37 1.95
CA VAL A 137 6.51 7.59 2.02
C VAL A 137 7.68 7.56 1.05
N PRO A 138 8.03 8.71 0.41
CA PRO A 138 9.13 8.81 -0.53
C PRO A 138 10.44 9.19 0.16
N PHE A 139 11.54 8.62 -0.31
CA PHE A 139 12.90 9.00 0.08
C PHE A 139 13.79 9.12 -1.15
N TYR A 140 14.70 10.11 -1.17
CA TYR A 140 15.80 10.09 -2.14
C TYR A 140 16.68 8.88 -1.84
N ALA A 141 16.89 8.04 -2.87
CA ALA A 141 17.66 6.81 -2.72
C ALA A 141 19.18 7.06 -2.62
N GLN A 142 19.67 8.12 -3.29
CA GLN A 142 21.10 8.46 -3.33
C GLN A 142 21.48 9.34 -2.12
N VAL A 143 21.49 8.76 -0.92
CA VAL A 143 21.92 9.39 0.33
C VAL A 143 22.88 8.48 1.09
N GLU A 144 23.70 9.07 1.96
CA GLU A 144 24.66 8.30 2.76
C GLU A 144 24.03 7.63 3.98
N LYS A 145 22.92 8.19 4.48
CA LYS A 145 22.29 7.71 5.71
C LYS A 145 20.76 7.74 5.59
N THR A 146 20.15 6.62 5.92
CA THR A 146 18.69 6.51 6.09
C THR A 146 18.25 7.15 7.41
N PRO A 147 17.13 7.88 7.47
CA PRO A 147 16.60 8.40 8.72
C PRO A 147 16.37 7.30 9.76
N GLU A 148 16.74 7.55 11.01
CA GLU A 148 16.72 6.53 12.07
C GLU A 148 15.31 5.93 12.28
N TYR A 149 14.27 6.75 12.22
CA TYR A 149 12.88 6.31 12.43
C TYR A 149 12.44 5.18 11.47
N VAL A 150 13.01 5.12 10.26
CA VAL A 150 12.72 4.08 9.26
C VAL A 150 13.77 2.97 9.23
N ALA A 151 14.93 3.16 9.86
CA ALA A 151 16.07 2.23 9.81
C ALA A 151 16.29 1.45 11.13
N ASN A 152 15.62 1.84 12.24
CA ASN A 152 15.91 1.34 13.59
C ASN A 152 15.03 0.18 14.04
N THR A 153 14.44 -0.58 13.13
CA THR A 153 13.58 -1.72 13.47
C THR A 153 14.37 -2.80 14.21
N THR A 154 13.88 -3.21 15.36
CA THR A 154 14.40 -4.31 16.17
C THR A 154 13.29 -5.31 16.50
N ALA A 155 13.61 -6.39 17.24
CA ALA A 155 12.61 -7.34 17.71
C ALA A 155 11.71 -6.76 18.84
N GLU A 156 12.12 -5.65 19.44
CA GLU A 156 11.33 -5.00 20.50
C GLU A 156 10.27 -4.08 19.89
N VAL A 157 9.03 -4.23 20.34
CA VAL A 157 7.92 -3.37 19.93
C VAL A 157 8.12 -1.96 20.49
N SER A 158 8.04 -0.97 19.64
CA SER A 158 8.24 0.44 20.02
C SER A 158 7.40 1.37 19.14
N THR A 159 6.94 2.47 19.70
CA THR A 159 6.34 3.58 18.93
C THR A 159 7.38 4.50 18.28
N ASP A 160 8.66 4.29 18.54
CA ASP A 160 9.77 5.10 18.04
C ASP A 160 10.35 4.59 16.72
N ASN A 161 9.72 3.60 16.08
CA ASN A 161 10.08 3.19 14.73
C ASN A 161 8.85 2.97 13.84
N PHE A 162 9.05 3.18 12.55
CA PHE A 162 7.97 3.18 11.57
C PHE A 162 7.34 1.79 11.36
N TYR A 163 8.14 0.73 11.44
CA TYR A 163 7.64 -0.64 11.28
C TYR A 163 6.62 -1.00 12.36
N TRP A 164 6.99 -0.87 13.65
CA TRP A 164 6.11 -1.29 14.72
C TRP A 164 4.86 -0.42 14.86
N VAL A 165 4.97 0.90 14.63
CA VAL A 165 3.78 1.76 14.62
C VAL A 165 2.83 1.35 13.51
N SER A 166 3.35 1.06 12.30
CA SER A 166 2.53 0.57 11.19
C SER A 166 1.87 -0.79 11.51
N ARG A 167 2.60 -1.69 12.18
CA ARG A 167 2.05 -2.98 12.63
C ARG A 167 0.94 -2.81 13.67
N MET A 168 1.12 -1.91 14.64
CA MET A 168 0.11 -1.61 15.67
C MET A 168 -1.14 -1.00 15.06
N ILE A 169 -1.01 0.01 14.18
CA ILE A 169 -2.14 0.60 13.45
C ILE A 169 -2.89 -0.50 12.70
N GLY A 170 -2.17 -1.34 11.93
CA GLY A 170 -2.78 -2.40 11.14
C GLY A 170 -3.55 -3.41 11.98
N ALA A 171 -2.95 -3.91 13.06
CA ALA A 171 -3.58 -4.90 13.94
C ALA A 171 -4.84 -4.37 14.62
N MET A 172 -4.81 -3.11 15.07
CA MET A 172 -5.96 -2.48 15.72
C MET A 172 -7.05 -2.09 14.73
N ALA A 173 -6.66 -1.59 13.55
CA ALA A 173 -7.60 -1.24 12.50
C ALA A 173 -8.33 -2.47 11.93
N ASP A 174 -7.64 -3.59 11.76
CA ASP A 174 -8.23 -4.86 11.36
C ASP A 174 -9.31 -5.32 12.36
N ALA A 175 -8.99 -5.28 13.66
CA ALA A 175 -9.92 -5.65 14.73
C ALA A 175 -11.14 -4.71 14.87
N SER A 176 -11.03 -3.46 14.40
CA SER A 176 -12.06 -2.43 14.50
C SER A 176 -12.38 -1.76 13.17
N TYR A 177 -12.29 -2.48 12.05
CA TYR A 177 -12.26 -1.93 10.69
C TYR A 177 -13.31 -0.86 10.43
N LYS A 178 -14.59 -1.15 10.68
CA LYS A 178 -15.69 -0.22 10.41
C LYS A 178 -15.60 1.14 11.12
N LYS A 179 -14.89 1.19 12.25
CA LYS A 179 -14.67 2.42 13.02
C LYS A 179 -13.33 3.10 12.66
N SER A 180 -12.35 2.28 12.31
CA SER A 180 -10.96 2.72 12.13
C SER A 180 -10.60 3.07 10.69
N VAL A 181 -11.28 2.49 9.68
CA VAL A 181 -10.92 2.63 8.26
C VAL A 181 -10.80 4.10 7.83
N PHE A 182 -11.72 4.95 8.24
CA PHE A 182 -11.70 6.37 7.94
C PHE A 182 -10.43 7.11 8.45
N HIS A 183 -9.93 6.73 9.63
CA HIS A 183 -8.70 7.30 10.17
C HIS A 183 -7.48 6.82 9.37
N VAL A 184 -7.49 5.54 8.96
CA VAL A 184 -6.43 4.94 8.14
C VAL A 184 -6.38 5.56 6.75
N GLU A 185 -7.52 5.69 6.06
CA GLU A 185 -7.59 6.30 4.73
C GLU A 185 -7.08 7.76 4.76
N ARG A 186 -7.54 8.55 5.73
CA ARG A 186 -7.04 9.92 5.91
C ARG A 186 -5.53 9.98 6.20
N TYR A 187 -5.02 9.04 6.97
CA TYR A 187 -3.59 8.92 7.22
C TYR A 187 -2.82 8.65 5.94
N GLN A 188 -3.27 7.68 5.14
CA GLN A 188 -2.66 7.31 3.87
C GLN A 188 -2.64 8.50 2.90
N GLU A 189 -3.78 9.16 2.69
CA GLU A 189 -3.89 10.33 1.82
C GLU A 189 -3.00 11.49 2.29
N LYS A 190 -3.01 11.79 3.59
CA LYS A 190 -2.25 12.88 4.17
C LYS A 190 -0.75 12.65 4.07
N VAL A 191 -0.29 11.43 4.33
CA VAL A 191 1.13 11.07 4.23
C VAL A 191 1.61 11.12 2.78
N LEU A 192 0.83 10.59 1.82
CA LEU A 192 1.15 10.69 0.40
C LEU A 192 1.23 12.16 -0.07
N SER A 193 0.20 12.95 0.22
CA SER A 193 0.16 14.37 -0.16
C SER A 193 1.33 15.17 0.40
N LYS A 194 1.62 15.03 1.70
CA LYS A 194 2.75 15.70 2.35
C LYS A 194 4.10 15.18 1.86
N GLY A 195 4.19 13.89 1.56
CA GLY A 195 5.40 13.31 0.97
C GLY A 195 5.72 13.97 -0.37
N HIS A 196 4.75 14.08 -1.26
CA HIS A 196 4.90 14.81 -2.52
C HIS A 196 5.26 16.29 -2.30
N GLU A 197 4.62 16.97 -1.36
CA GLU A 197 4.91 18.38 -1.04
C GLU A 197 6.37 18.57 -0.64
N ILE A 198 6.89 17.72 0.27
CA ILE A 198 8.27 17.79 0.73
C ILE A 198 9.22 17.52 -0.44
N ILE A 199 9.03 16.44 -1.19
CA ILE A 199 9.90 16.11 -2.34
C ILE A 199 9.89 17.24 -3.37
N ASN A 200 8.72 17.76 -3.75
CA ASN A 200 8.61 18.86 -4.70
C ASN A 200 9.30 20.16 -4.20
N HIS A 201 9.31 20.40 -2.90
CA HIS A 201 10.05 21.51 -2.32
C HIS A 201 11.57 21.34 -2.50
N TYR A 202 12.08 20.16 -2.15
CA TYR A 202 13.52 19.90 -2.23
C TYR A 202 14.00 19.70 -3.67
N ASP A 203 13.20 19.18 -4.57
CA ASP A 203 13.51 19.14 -6.01
C ASP A 203 13.80 20.54 -6.55
N LYS A 204 12.99 21.55 -6.19
CA LYS A 204 13.20 22.97 -6.58
C LYS A 204 14.47 23.59 -5.99
N LEU A 205 14.92 23.12 -4.83
CA LEU A 205 16.19 23.54 -4.24
C LEU A 205 17.37 22.87 -4.95
N LEU A 206 17.26 21.58 -5.22
CA LEU A 206 18.24 20.79 -5.93
C LEU A 206 18.48 21.26 -7.37
N GLU A 207 17.45 21.73 -8.07
CA GLU A 207 17.58 22.33 -9.41
C GLU A 207 18.50 23.56 -9.43
N LYS A 208 18.62 24.28 -8.33
CA LYS A 208 19.38 25.52 -8.21
C LYS A 208 20.78 25.30 -7.59
N GLU A 209 21.02 24.18 -6.95
CA GLU A 209 22.27 23.88 -6.26
C GLU A 209 23.18 23.06 -7.16
N THR A 210 24.43 23.47 -7.30
CA THR A 210 25.44 22.81 -8.13
C THR A 210 26.54 22.13 -7.33
N ASP A 211 26.71 22.49 -6.05
CA ASP A 211 27.69 21.87 -5.17
C ASP A 211 27.22 20.48 -4.72
N ALA A 212 27.99 19.44 -4.99
CA ALA A 212 27.64 18.05 -4.70
C ALA A 212 27.42 17.79 -3.19
N GLY A 213 28.20 18.42 -2.32
CA GLY A 213 28.08 18.29 -0.87
C GLY A 213 26.78 18.91 -0.35
N LYS A 214 26.43 20.09 -0.86
CA LYS A 214 25.17 20.76 -0.50
C LYS A 214 23.96 20.00 -1.05
N ARG A 215 24.05 19.45 -2.27
CA ARG A 215 22.99 18.59 -2.84
C ARG A 215 22.77 17.35 -1.96
N MET A 216 23.85 16.70 -1.49
CA MET A 216 23.75 15.58 -0.55
C MET A 216 23.09 15.98 0.76
N ALA A 217 23.44 17.15 1.30
CA ALA A 217 22.82 17.68 2.52
C ALA A 217 21.32 17.96 2.33
N LEU A 218 20.90 18.56 1.21
CA LEU A 218 19.48 18.81 0.90
C LEU A 218 18.67 17.50 0.80
N LYS A 219 19.20 16.46 0.14
CA LYS A 219 18.52 15.16 0.08
C LYS A 219 18.39 14.50 1.46
N THR A 220 19.44 14.60 2.28
CA THR A 220 19.41 14.09 3.66
C THR A 220 18.38 14.85 4.51
N GLU A 221 18.32 16.16 4.36
CA GLU A 221 17.34 17.01 5.04
C GLU A 221 15.90 16.68 4.60
N ALA A 222 15.67 16.49 3.29
CA ALA A 222 14.40 16.04 2.75
C ALA A 222 13.95 14.71 3.35
N ASN A 223 14.85 13.72 3.39
CA ASN A 223 14.54 12.41 3.94
C ASN A 223 14.22 12.49 5.45
N ASN A 224 14.91 13.31 6.20
CA ASN A 224 14.59 13.55 7.62
C ASN A 224 13.24 14.25 7.77
N ALA A 225 12.93 15.25 6.93
CA ALA A 225 11.63 15.93 6.96
C ALA A 225 10.46 14.95 6.66
N VAL A 226 10.65 14.03 5.71
CA VAL A 226 9.66 12.96 5.43
C VAL A 226 9.52 12.03 6.63
N ALA A 227 10.62 11.61 7.26
CA ALA A 227 10.59 10.74 8.43
C ALA A 227 9.89 11.41 9.62
N ASP A 228 10.16 12.68 9.89
CA ASP A 228 9.50 13.45 10.95
C ASP A 228 8.00 13.64 10.66
N MET A 229 7.65 13.91 9.42
CA MET A 229 6.27 14.03 8.98
C MET A 229 5.52 12.72 9.23
N VAL A 230 6.03 11.59 8.76
CA VAL A 230 5.33 10.30 8.92
C VAL A 230 5.29 9.86 10.38
N LYS A 231 6.32 10.13 11.18
CA LYS A 231 6.33 9.87 12.64
C LYS A 231 5.16 10.57 13.31
N LYS A 232 4.94 11.84 13.00
CA LYS A 232 3.84 12.63 13.56
C LYS A 232 2.46 12.12 13.12
N GLU A 233 2.28 11.85 11.82
CA GLU A 233 1.00 11.39 11.28
C GLU A 233 0.66 9.96 11.73
N ALA A 234 1.65 9.10 11.85
CA ALA A 234 1.47 7.74 12.36
C ALA A 234 1.08 7.74 13.86
N ALA A 235 1.71 8.58 14.68
CA ALA A 235 1.34 8.72 16.10
C ALA A 235 -0.10 9.22 16.27
N ASP A 236 -0.51 10.26 15.53
CA ASP A 236 -1.89 10.79 15.53
C ASP A 236 -2.91 9.72 15.11
N THR A 237 -2.55 8.88 14.12
CA THR A 237 -3.41 7.81 13.64
C THR A 237 -3.50 6.67 14.65
N LEU A 238 -2.37 6.29 15.24
CA LEU A 238 -2.32 5.28 16.31
C LEU A 238 -3.25 5.63 17.48
N ASP A 239 -3.20 6.89 17.93
CA ASP A 239 -4.05 7.39 19.03
C ASP A 239 -5.54 7.22 18.68
N LYS A 240 -5.93 7.62 17.44
CA LYS A 240 -7.33 7.53 16.98
C LYS A 240 -7.82 6.10 16.84
N VAL A 241 -7.01 5.22 16.24
CA VAL A 241 -7.38 3.82 16.05
C VAL A 241 -7.47 3.09 17.37
N LEU A 242 -6.55 3.36 18.30
CA LEU A 242 -6.58 2.82 19.66
C LEU A 242 -7.83 3.29 20.41
N PHE A 243 -8.18 4.57 20.31
CA PHE A 243 -9.40 5.12 20.91
C PHE A 243 -10.66 4.39 20.43
N GLU A 244 -10.79 4.20 19.10
CA GLU A 244 -11.92 3.47 18.53
C GLU A 244 -11.98 2.01 19.00
N LEU A 245 -10.84 1.35 19.10
CA LEU A 245 -10.78 -0.03 19.56
C LEU A 245 -11.11 -0.15 21.07
N CYS A 246 -10.61 0.77 21.90
CA CYS A 246 -10.93 0.81 23.33
C CYS A 246 -12.45 0.93 23.58
N GLY A 247 -13.13 1.75 22.78
CA GLY A 247 -14.60 1.90 22.86
C GLY A 247 -15.40 0.64 22.51
N GLN A 248 -14.75 -0.37 21.93
CA GLN A 248 -15.36 -1.64 21.53
C GLN A 248 -15.05 -2.81 22.49
N MET A 249 -14.27 -2.56 23.54
CA MET A 249 -13.94 -3.59 24.55
C MET A 249 -15.16 -4.08 25.28
N LYS A 250 -15.34 -5.40 25.36
CA LYS A 250 -16.47 -6.06 26.03
C LYS A 250 -16.03 -6.98 27.19
N ASN A 251 -14.73 -7.18 27.40
CA ASN A 251 -14.19 -8.13 28.39
C ASN A 251 -14.86 -9.52 28.32
N ALA A 252 -15.23 -9.96 27.12
CA ALA A 252 -16.01 -11.17 26.86
C ALA A 252 -17.39 -11.21 27.57
N PHE A 253 -17.92 -10.04 27.98
CA PHE A 253 -19.26 -9.97 28.59
C PHE A 253 -20.34 -10.28 27.54
N ALA A 254 -21.27 -11.20 27.88
CA ALA A 254 -22.24 -11.75 26.94
C ALA A 254 -23.41 -10.80 26.62
N ARG A 255 -23.65 -9.79 27.47
CA ARG A 255 -24.74 -8.82 27.30
C ARG A 255 -24.14 -7.43 27.06
N SER A 256 -24.86 -6.61 26.28
CA SER A 256 -24.51 -5.21 26.08
C SER A 256 -24.91 -4.39 27.30
N ASP A 257 -24.08 -3.45 27.71
CA ASP A 257 -24.41 -2.43 28.72
C ASP A 257 -25.09 -1.20 28.10
N ALA A 258 -25.40 -1.25 26.79
CA ALA A 258 -26.07 -0.18 26.04
C ALA A 258 -27.56 -0.41 25.88
#